data_97b4a528be0557e1a9aec16ac341009c
#
_entry.id   97b4a528be0557e1a9aec16ac341009c
#
_cell.length_a   1.000
_cell.length_b   1.000
_cell.length_c   1.000
_cell.angle_alpha   90.00
_cell.angle_beta   90.00
_cell.angle_gamma   90.00
#
_symmetry.space_group_name_H-M   'P 1'
#
loop_
_entity.id
_entity.type
_entity.pdbx_description
1 polymer ?
#
loop_
_entity_poly.entity_id
_entity_poly.type
_entity_poly.pdbx_seq_one_letter_code
_entity_poly.pdbx_strand_id
1 'polypeptide(L)'
;MRSNIKLLFWFAVIQILSFHFSFTTLAEVPKNYLKGKFYTSVKDHFLVATEKMTDGRFKKAIIVMLDNDEEGAWGLVVNKPIGKVPLNLLINTSQKLKNEKKELYNVEIPIFWGGPVSKEQIYILHSKEYKNQTTESYKDFSITRDYKILFDIAENKGPQRYLIILGYSGWADGQLEGEMEVDHWILSELDSQIVFEEESKNKWPQAYENSFIRL
;
A
#
# COMPACT_ATOMS: atom_id res chain seq x y z
N MET A 1 -84.03 44.87 -2.22
CA MET A 1 -82.64 45.34 -2.49
C MET A 1 -81.70 44.42 -1.82
N ARG A 2 -81.06 43.55 -2.57
CA ARG A 2 -80.17 42.50 -2.05
C ARG A 2 -78.78 42.74 -2.59
N SER A 3 -77.86 43.07 -1.74
CA SER A 3 -76.42 43.21 -2.04
C SER A 3 -75.74 41.85 -1.93
N ASN A 4 -75.14 41.39 -3.03
CA ASN A 4 -74.29 40.18 -3.07
C ASN A 4 -72.88 40.61 -2.91
N ILE A 5 -72.26 40.21 -1.75
CA ILE A 5 -70.84 40.35 -1.52
C ILE A 5 -70.18 39.04 -1.98
N LYS A 6 -69.42 39.11 -3.09
CA LYS A 6 -68.59 37.99 -3.53
C LYS A 6 -67.28 38.01 -2.75
N LEU A 7 -67.08 36.96 -1.95
CA LEU A 7 -65.84 36.69 -1.23
C LEU A 7 -64.84 36.09 -2.23
N LEU A 8 -63.80 36.84 -2.56
CA LEU A 8 -62.66 36.34 -3.32
C LEU A 8 -61.65 35.69 -2.37
N PHE A 9 -61.58 34.34 -2.40
CA PHE A 9 -60.54 33.61 -1.74
C PHE A 9 -59.26 33.72 -2.57
N TRP A 10 -58.27 34.42 -2.06
CA TRP A 10 -56.91 34.39 -2.59
C TRP A 10 -56.19 33.17 -2.02
N PHE A 11 -55.99 32.16 -2.85
CA PHE A 11 -55.05 31.07 -2.55
C PHE A 11 -53.62 31.59 -2.84
N ALA A 12 -52.90 31.97 -1.81
CA ALA A 12 -51.47 32.19 -1.87
C ALA A 12 -50.77 30.83 -1.93
N VAL A 13 -50.38 30.44 -3.14
CA VAL A 13 -49.49 29.27 -3.33
C VAL A 13 -48.10 29.69 -2.91
N ILE A 14 -47.70 29.34 -1.68
CA ILE A 14 -46.30 29.45 -1.22
C ILE A 14 -45.51 28.34 -1.91
N GLN A 15 -44.83 28.66 -2.99
CA GLN A 15 -43.80 27.78 -3.56
C GLN A 15 -42.60 27.81 -2.60
N ILE A 16 -42.49 26.76 -1.78
CA ILE A 16 -41.27 26.49 -1.04
C ILE A 16 -40.25 26.01 -2.07
N LEU A 17 -39.40 26.91 -2.54
CA LEU A 17 -38.17 26.54 -3.24
C LEU A 17 -37.27 25.83 -2.22
N SER A 18 -37.35 24.52 -2.18
CA SER A 18 -36.36 23.69 -1.50
C SER A 18 -35.03 23.81 -2.28
N PHE A 19 -34.21 24.75 -1.85
CA PHE A 19 -32.82 24.81 -2.25
C PHE A 19 -32.14 23.57 -1.67
N HIS A 20 -32.00 22.51 -2.48
CA HIS A 20 -31.14 21.40 -2.16
C HIS A 20 -29.70 21.93 -2.29
N PHE A 21 -29.15 22.41 -1.20
CA PHE A 21 -27.72 22.59 -1.07
C PHE A 21 -27.12 21.17 -1.03
N SER A 22 -26.72 20.69 -2.20
CA SER A 22 -25.82 19.53 -2.27
C SER A 22 -24.49 19.99 -1.68
N PHE A 23 -24.32 19.76 -0.38
CA PHE A 23 -22.99 19.75 0.19
C PHE A 23 -22.22 18.62 -0.47
N THR A 24 -21.48 18.91 -1.52
CA THR A 24 -20.35 18.07 -1.87
C THR A 24 -19.36 18.20 -0.72
N THR A 25 -19.47 17.31 0.27
CA THR A 25 -18.39 17.10 1.21
C THR A 25 -17.21 16.62 0.38
N LEU A 26 -16.31 17.53 0.03
CA LEU A 26 -14.99 17.16 -0.41
C LEU A 26 -14.44 16.29 0.71
N ALA A 27 -14.27 15.00 0.44
CA ALA A 27 -13.57 14.13 1.37
C ALA A 27 -12.23 14.81 1.65
N GLU A 28 -12.07 15.30 2.87
CA GLU A 28 -10.84 15.97 3.26
C GLU A 28 -9.74 14.90 3.19
N VAL A 29 -8.81 15.07 2.26
CA VAL A 29 -7.64 14.18 2.16
C VAL A 29 -6.92 14.27 3.50
N PRO A 30 -6.84 13.21 4.26
CA PRO A 30 -6.20 13.27 5.55
C PRO A 30 -4.75 13.69 5.37
N LYS A 31 -4.41 14.85 5.85
CA LYS A 31 -3.06 15.39 5.86
C LYS A 31 -2.43 15.03 7.19
N ASN A 32 -1.24 14.46 7.13
CA ASN A 32 -0.43 14.26 8.31
C ASN A 32 -1.10 13.40 9.39
N TYR A 33 -1.30 12.14 9.10
CA TYR A 33 -1.92 11.19 10.02
C TYR A 33 -1.19 11.03 11.35
N LEU A 34 0.11 11.22 11.38
CA LEU A 34 0.90 11.13 12.62
C LEU A 34 0.62 12.26 13.59
N LYS A 35 0.17 13.42 13.09
CA LYS A 35 -0.41 14.52 13.89
C LYS A 35 -1.93 14.41 14.01
N GLY A 36 -2.57 13.51 13.28
CA GLY A 36 -4.01 13.38 13.15
C GLY A 36 -4.63 12.47 14.19
N LYS A 37 -5.95 12.55 14.28
CA LYS A 37 -6.78 11.79 15.22
C LYS A 37 -6.97 10.32 14.84
N PHE A 38 -6.49 9.87 13.66
CA PHE A 38 -6.92 8.60 13.07
C PHE A 38 -5.88 7.49 13.17
N TYR A 39 -4.60 7.81 13.11
CA TYR A 39 -3.54 6.79 13.15
C TYR A 39 -2.44 7.20 14.12
N THR A 40 -2.08 6.27 14.98
CA THR A 40 -0.96 6.45 15.93
C THR A 40 0.38 6.00 15.34
N SER A 41 0.34 5.30 14.19
CA SER A 41 1.52 4.76 13.50
C SER A 41 1.19 4.52 12.04
N VAL A 42 2.19 4.57 11.17
CA VAL A 42 2.09 4.17 9.76
C VAL A 42 2.20 2.65 9.57
N LYS A 43 2.63 1.93 10.60
CA LYS A 43 2.77 0.46 10.58
C LYS A 43 1.46 -0.21 10.18
N ASP A 44 1.56 -1.30 9.42
CA ASP A 44 0.43 -2.06 8.88
C ASP A 44 -0.51 -1.26 7.96
N HIS A 45 0.00 -0.18 7.34
CA HIS A 45 -0.70 0.60 6.33
C HIS A 45 0.07 0.63 5.01
N PHE A 46 -0.61 1.03 3.96
CA PHE A 46 0.07 1.51 2.77
C PHE A 46 0.47 2.97 2.93
N LEU A 47 1.71 3.27 2.57
CA LEU A 47 2.15 4.62 2.26
C LEU A 47 2.06 4.80 0.74
N VAL A 48 1.17 5.68 0.30
CA VAL A 48 0.83 5.88 -1.11
C VAL A 48 1.38 7.20 -1.59
N ALA A 49 2.20 7.17 -2.65
CA ALA A 49 2.71 8.39 -3.26
C ALA A 49 1.57 9.19 -3.89
N THR A 50 1.49 10.48 -3.57
CA THR A 50 0.53 11.39 -4.20
C THR A 50 1.03 11.89 -5.55
N GLU A 51 0.19 12.62 -6.28
CA GLU A 51 0.60 13.30 -7.51
C GLU A 51 1.65 14.41 -7.27
N LYS A 52 1.83 14.85 -6.02
CA LYS A 52 2.84 15.84 -5.62
C LYS A 52 4.22 15.22 -5.38
N MET A 53 4.34 13.90 -5.44
CA MET A 53 5.63 13.21 -5.28
C MET A 53 6.67 13.73 -6.27
N THR A 54 7.74 14.32 -5.76
CA THR A 54 8.80 14.92 -6.56
C THR A 54 9.90 13.93 -6.92
N ASP A 55 10.18 12.94 -6.06
CA ASP A 55 11.17 11.90 -6.36
C ASP A 55 10.62 10.92 -7.41
N GLY A 56 11.24 10.95 -8.59
CA GLY A 56 10.82 10.11 -9.73
C GLY A 56 10.84 8.60 -9.45
N ARG A 57 11.67 8.15 -8.49
CA ARG A 57 11.73 6.73 -8.09
C ARG A 57 10.44 6.30 -7.40
N PHE A 58 9.83 7.21 -6.64
CA PHE A 58 8.62 6.96 -5.87
C PHE A 58 7.33 7.43 -6.53
N LYS A 59 7.39 8.06 -7.72
CA LYS A 59 6.15 8.41 -8.44
C LYS A 59 5.26 7.19 -8.61
N LYS A 60 4.00 7.32 -8.16
CA LYS A 60 3.01 6.22 -8.16
C LYS A 60 3.49 4.96 -7.44
N ALA A 61 4.32 5.10 -6.42
CA ALA A 61 4.71 3.99 -5.56
C ALA A 61 3.64 3.75 -4.49
N ILE A 62 3.48 2.47 -4.12
CA ILE A 62 2.85 2.06 -2.87
C ILE A 62 3.84 1.25 -2.05
N ILE A 63 3.86 1.51 -0.76
CA ILE A 63 4.81 0.92 0.18
C ILE A 63 4.01 0.27 1.29
N VAL A 64 4.27 -1.00 1.57
CA VAL A 64 3.80 -1.68 2.77
C VAL A 64 4.70 -1.24 3.92
N MET A 65 4.13 -0.53 4.89
CA MET A 65 4.88 -0.04 6.05
C MET A 65 5.01 -1.14 7.10
N LEU A 66 6.23 -1.36 7.55
CA LEU A 66 6.60 -2.48 8.40
C LEU A 66 6.85 -2.06 9.83
N ASP A 67 7.50 -0.92 10.01
CA ASP A 67 7.72 -0.34 11.32
C ASP A 67 7.79 1.18 11.28
N ASN A 68 7.56 1.77 12.45
CA ASN A 68 7.68 3.19 12.70
C ASN A 68 7.87 3.38 14.21
N ASP A 69 9.04 3.86 14.58
CA ASP A 69 9.44 4.11 15.95
C ASP A 69 10.25 5.42 16.07
N GLU A 70 10.88 5.65 17.21
CA GLU A 70 11.70 6.84 17.47
C GLU A 70 12.99 6.89 16.63
N GLU A 71 13.40 5.79 16.01
CA GLU A 71 14.57 5.73 15.12
C GLU A 71 14.18 6.02 13.66
N GLY A 72 12.88 6.01 13.33
CA GLY A 72 12.34 6.31 12.01
C GLY A 72 11.30 5.31 11.52
N ALA A 73 11.16 5.21 10.21
CA ALA A 73 10.19 4.33 9.58
C ALA A 73 10.82 3.55 8.43
N TRP A 74 10.28 2.35 8.12
CA TRP A 74 10.69 1.61 6.96
C TRP A 74 9.58 0.74 6.38
N GLY A 75 9.71 0.45 5.07
CA GLY A 75 8.74 -0.35 4.35
C GLY A 75 9.25 -0.84 3.00
N LEU A 76 8.41 -1.60 2.31
CA LEU A 76 8.72 -2.23 1.03
C LEU A 76 7.81 -1.72 -0.09
N VAL A 77 8.39 -1.17 -1.15
CA VAL A 77 7.62 -0.86 -2.37
C VAL A 77 7.16 -2.17 -3.02
N VAL A 78 5.88 -2.27 -3.35
CA VAL A 78 5.26 -3.53 -3.82
C VAL A 78 4.70 -3.46 -5.24
N ASN A 79 4.87 -2.34 -5.93
CA ASN A 79 4.32 -2.15 -7.27
C ASN A 79 5.35 -1.72 -8.35
N LYS A 80 6.65 -1.86 -8.06
CA LYS A 80 7.73 -1.51 -9.00
C LYS A 80 8.49 -2.77 -9.45
N PRO A 81 7.98 -3.55 -10.43
CA PRO A 81 8.74 -4.66 -10.97
C PRO A 81 9.99 -4.16 -11.71
N ILE A 82 11.13 -4.80 -11.49
CA ILE A 82 12.41 -4.46 -12.11
C ILE A 82 12.92 -5.52 -13.08
N GLY A 83 12.20 -6.63 -13.19
CA GLY A 83 12.53 -7.71 -14.13
C GLY A 83 12.08 -9.06 -13.63
N LYS A 84 12.52 -10.08 -14.34
CA LYS A 84 12.39 -11.48 -13.93
C LYS A 84 13.77 -12.10 -13.91
N VAL A 85 14.02 -12.98 -12.96
CA VAL A 85 15.27 -13.74 -12.86
C VAL A 85 14.98 -15.22 -12.63
N PRO A 86 15.79 -16.11 -13.15
CA PRO A 86 15.72 -17.51 -12.77
C PRO A 86 15.95 -17.69 -11.28
N LEU A 87 15.11 -18.46 -10.62
CA LEU A 87 15.19 -18.66 -9.17
C LEU A 87 16.55 -19.20 -8.72
N ASN A 88 17.20 -20.02 -9.54
CA ASN A 88 18.53 -20.53 -9.27
C ASN A 88 19.60 -19.42 -9.12
N LEU A 89 19.43 -18.25 -9.77
CA LEU A 89 20.36 -17.14 -9.60
C LEU A 89 20.23 -16.51 -8.21
N LEU A 90 19.01 -16.39 -7.70
CA LEU A 90 18.76 -15.86 -6.34
C LEU A 90 19.33 -16.80 -5.27
N ILE A 91 19.18 -18.10 -5.47
CA ILE A 91 19.70 -19.13 -4.57
C ILE A 91 21.24 -19.17 -4.61
N ASN A 92 21.85 -19.01 -5.79
CA ASN A 92 23.30 -19.06 -5.96
C ASN A 92 24.04 -17.85 -5.40
N THR A 93 23.40 -16.68 -5.36
CA THR A 93 23.95 -15.46 -4.76
C THR A 93 24.08 -15.60 -3.25
N SER A 94 23.29 -16.45 -2.61
CA SER A 94 23.42 -16.79 -1.21
C SER A 94 24.52 -17.86 -1.05
N GLN A 95 25.73 -17.46 -0.68
CA GLN A 95 26.95 -18.30 -0.64
C GLN A 95 26.84 -19.62 0.18
N LYS A 96 25.78 -19.82 0.96
CA LYS A 96 25.61 -20.98 1.85
C LYS A 96 25.09 -22.27 1.17
N LEU A 97 24.67 -22.20 -0.10
CA LEU A 97 23.95 -23.31 -0.74
C LEU A 97 24.64 -23.91 -1.99
N LYS A 98 25.93 -23.78 -2.09
CA LYS A 98 26.71 -24.25 -3.24
C LYS A 98 26.55 -25.75 -3.59
N ASN A 99 25.94 -26.55 -2.73
CA ASN A 99 25.92 -28.02 -2.87
C ASN A 99 24.53 -28.66 -3.07
N GLU A 100 23.44 -27.88 -3.14
CA GLU A 100 22.12 -28.46 -3.34
C GLU A 100 21.67 -28.33 -4.80
N LYS A 101 21.01 -29.37 -5.31
CA LYS A 101 20.64 -29.63 -6.71
C LYS A 101 20.19 -28.40 -7.50
N LYS A 102 21.06 -27.87 -8.35
CA LYS A 102 20.84 -26.63 -9.13
C LYS A 102 19.83 -26.75 -10.26
N GLU A 103 19.52 -27.96 -10.71
CA GLU A 103 18.77 -28.19 -11.95
C GLU A 103 17.24 -27.98 -11.83
N LEU A 104 16.72 -27.96 -10.60
CA LEU A 104 15.27 -27.85 -10.34
C LEU A 104 14.71 -26.42 -10.44
N TYR A 105 15.55 -25.39 -10.60
CA TYR A 105 15.14 -24.02 -10.28
C TYR A 105 15.24 -23.02 -11.43
N ASN A 106 14.96 -23.45 -12.66
CA ASN A 106 14.95 -22.57 -13.84
C ASN A 106 13.63 -21.79 -14.03
N VAL A 107 12.83 -21.64 -12.97
CA VAL A 107 11.59 -20.86 -13.04
C VAL A 107 11.94 -19.37 -12.94
N GLU A 108 11.49 -18.58 -13.89
CA GLU A 108 11.62 -17.13 -13.84
C GLU A 108 10.61 -16.51 -12.87
N ILE A 109 11.12 -15.78 -11.89
CA ILE A 109 10.32 -15.13 -10.87
C ILE A 109 10.44 -13.61 -10.99
N PRO A 110 9.31 -12.88 -10.93
CA PRO A 110 9.34 -11.43 -10.94
C PRO A 110 10.00 -10.89 -9.67
N ILE A 111 10.89 -9.92 -9.85
CA ILE A 111 11.58 -9.21 -8.78
C ILE A 111 11.07 -7.77 -8.74
N PHE A 112 10.86 -7.28 -7.54
CA PHE A 112 10.40 -5.93 -7.27
C PHE A 112 11.49 -5.08 -6.62
N TRP A 113 11.50 -3.80 -6.93
CA TRP A 113 12.30 -2.82 -6.21
C TRP A 113 11.59 -2.40 -4.93
N GLY A 114 12.18 -2.67 -3.78
CA GLY A 114 11.62 -2.33 -2.47
C GLY A 114 11.99 -0.95 -1.96
N GLY A 115 13.07 -0.37 -2.51
CA GLY A 115 13.56 0.93 -2.12
C GLY A 115 15.04 1.11 -2.38
N PRO A 116 15.60 2.30 -2.07
CA PRO A 116 16.99 2.63 -2.37
C PRO A 116 18.00 2.05 -1.36
N VAL A 117 17.56 1.58 -0.21
CA VAL A 117 18.43 1.12 0.88
C VAL A 117 18.71 -0.37 0.75
N SER A 118 19.95 -0.80 1.00
CA SER A 118 20.40 -2.20 0.98
C SER A 118 19.90 -2.99 -0.24
N LYS A 119 20.24 -2.52 -1.42
CA LYS A 119 19.70 -3.01 -2.71
C LYS A 119 19.92 -4.49 -2.98
N GLU A 120 20.91 -5.12 -2.33
CA GLU A 120 21.21 -6.54 -2.43
C GLU A 120 20.41 -7.40 -1.41
N GLN A 121 19.75 -6.77 -0.47
CA GLN A 121 18.95 -7.47 0.53
C GLN A 121 17.64 -7.96 -0.06
N ILE A 122 17.37 -9.24 0.09
CA ILE A 122 16.13 -9.89 -0.36
C ILE A 122 15.14 -9.91 0.80
N TYR A 123 13.91 -9.49 0.50
CA TYR A 123 12.74 -9.63 1.35
C TYR A 123 11.69 -10.44 0.60
N ILE A 124 11.13 -11.47 1.21
CA ILE A 124 10.02 -12.21 0.67
C ILE A 124 8.79 -11.82 1.49
N LEU A 125 7.94 -10.97 0.90
CA LEU A 125 6.63 -10.61 1.42
C LEU A 125 5.64 -11.68 0.96
N HIS A 126 4.88 -12.29 1.88
CA HIS A 126 4.06 -13.45 1.53
C HIS A 126 2.81 -13.61 2.38
N SER A 127 1.90 -14.45 1.93
CA SER A 127 0.67 -14.82 2.64
C SER A 127 0.96 -15.62 3.90
N LYS A 128 0.07 -15.54 4.88
CA LYS A 128 0.30 -15.93 6.29
C LYS A 128 0.34 -17.42 6.58
N GLU A 129 -0.10 -18.25 5.64
CA GLU A 129 -0.16 -19.71 5.84
C GLU A 129 1.23 -20.37 5.88
N TYR A 130 2.24 -19.72 5.29
CA TYR A 130 3.62 -20.19 5.37
C TYR A 130 4.34 -19.59 6.58
N LYS A 131 5.11 -20.43 7.30
CA LYS A 131 5.96 -20.01 8.41
C LYS A 131 7.22 -20.86 8.50
N ASN A 132 8.33 -20.21 8.76
CA ASN A 132 9.57 -20.84 9.17
C ASN A 132 10.15 -20.11 10.41
N GLN A 133 11.35 -20.48 10.83
CA GLN A 133 11.98 -19.92 12.04
C GLN A 133 12.30 -18.43 11.96
N THR A 134 12.37 -17.87 10.75
CA THR A 134 12.74 -16.47 10.49
C THR A 134 11.56 -15.65 9.96
N THR A 135 10.36 -16.21 9.97
CA THR A 135 9.15 -15.52 9.51
C THR A 135 8.66 -14.51 10.55
N GLU A 136 8.62 -13.25 10.17
CA GLU A 136 7.98 -12.17 10.91
C GLU A 136 6.52 -12.04 10.44
N SER A 137 5.57 -12.13 11.36
CA SER A 137 4.14 -12.08 11.03
C SER A 137 3.55 -10.71 11.35
N TYR A 138 2.82 -10.15 10.37
CA TYR A 138 2.05 -8.92 10.47
C TYR A 138 0.55 -9.22 10.44
N LYS A 139 -0.28 -8.18 10.47
CA LYS A 139 -1.74 -8.35 10.49
C LYS A 139 -2.26 -9.18 9.30
N ASP A 140 -1.89 -8.84 8.07
CA ASP A 140 -2.46 -9.42 6.84
C ASP A 140 -1.44 -10.14 5.94
N PHE A 141 -0.17 -10.15 6.32
CA PHE A 141 0.94 -10.76 5.58
C PHE A 141 2.04 -11.25 6.52
N SER A 142 3.07 -11.85 5.96
CA SER A 142 4.31 -12.19 6.66
C SER A 142 5.52 -11.84 5.80
N ILE A 143 6.67 -11.70 6.43
CA ILE A 143 7.95 -11.47 5.77
C ILE A 143 8.94 -12.51 6.22
N THR A 144 9.67 -13.05 5.26
CA THR A 144 10.81 -13.93 5.49
C THR A 144 12.04 -13.38 4.79
N ARG A 145 13.15 -13.26 5.51
CA ARG A 145 14.45 -12.80 4.96
C ARG A 145 15.42 -13.94 4.72
N ASP A 146 15.06 -15.14 5.15
CA ASP A 146 15.87 -16.35 4.94
C ASP A 146 15.61 -16.89 3.52
N TYR A 147 16.67 -16.93 2.72
CA TYR A 147 16.64 -17.45 1.36
C TYR A 147 16.17 -18.93 1.27
N LYS A 148 16.12 -19.67 2.38
CA LYS A 148 15.59 -21.04 2.42
C LYS A 148 14.13 -21.11 1.90
N ILE A 149 13.34 -20.06 2.11
CA ILE A 149 12.00 -19.98 1.56
C ILE A 149 11.99 -20.12 0.03
N LEU A 150 13.06 -19.70 -0.66
CA LEU A 150 13.16 -19.83 -2.12
C LEU A 150 13.20 -21.28 -2.58
N PHE A 151 13.75 -22.19 -1.77
CA PHE A 151 13.69 -23.63 -2.03
C PHE A 151 12.29 -24.17 -1.84
N ASP A 152 11.63 -23.75 -0.76
CA ASP A 152 10.26 -24.17 -0.50
C ASP A 152 9.32 -23.67 -1.63
N ILE A 153 9.55 -22.46 -2.13
CA ILE A 153 8.83 -21.92 -3.30
C ILE A 153 9.09 -22.82 -4.53
N ALA A 154 10.33 -23.15 -4.82
CA ALA A 154 10.70 -23.97 -5.96
C ALA A 154 10.12 -25.40 -5.88
N GLU A 155 10.00 -25.92 -4.68
CA GLU A 155 9.44 -27.27 -4.43
C GLU A 155 7.90 -27.25 -4.26
N ASN A 156 7.22 -26.13 -4.52
CA ASN A 156 5.78 -25.92 -4.30
C ASN A 156 5.32 -26.16 -2.83
N LYS A 157 6.23 -25.94 -1.90
CA LYS A 157 5.99 -26.02 -0.43
C LYS A 157 5.99 -24.63 0.22
N GLY A 158 6.30 -23.59 -0.55
CA GLY A 158 6.34 -22.19 -0.12
C GLY A 158 4.95 -21.59 0.05
N PRO A 159 4.88 -20.28 0.33
CA PRO A 159 3.62 -19.56 0.43
C PRO A 159 2.87 -19.56 -0.90
N GLN A 160 1.53 -19.52 -0.82
CA GLN A 160 0.67 -19.48 -2.00
C GLN A 160 0.82 -18.17 -2.78
N ARG A 161 1.02 -17.07 -2.07
CA ARG A 161 1.20 -15.74 -2.65
C ARG A 161 2.45 -15.09 -2.08
N TYR A 162 3.27 -14.53 -2.95
CA TYR A 162 4.51 -13.88 -2.52
C TYR A 162 5.00 -12.86 -3.54
N LEU A 163 5.79 -11.91 -3.05
CA LEU A 163 6.60 -10.97 -3.81
C LEU A 163 8.06 -11.11 -3.35
N ILE A 164 8.98 -11.20 -4.30
CA ILE A 164 10.42 -11.15 -4.01
C ILE A 164 10.87 -9.72 -4.26
N ILE A 165 11.37 -9.08 -3.21
CA ILE A 165 11.63 -7.65 -3.18
C ILE A 165 13.10 -7.42 -2.84
N LEU A 166 13.78 -6.55 -3.60
CA LEU A 166 15.16 -6.16 -3.37
C LEU A 166 15.24 -4.75 -2.78
N GLY A 167 15.98 -4.65 -1.68
CA GLY A 167 16.12 -3.40 -0.94
C GLY A 167 14.86 -3.01 -0.18
N TYR A 168 14.93 -1.86 0.48
CA TYR A 168 13.81 -1.30 1.23
C TYR A 168 13.81 0.23 1.18
N SER A 169 12.70 0.84 1.53
CA SER A 169 12.54 2.27 1.75
C SER A 169 12.64 2.57 3.25
N GLY A 170 13.43 3.55 3.61
CA GLY A 170 13.63 3.94 5.00
C GLY A 170 13.66 5.45 5.15
N TRP A 171 13.17 5.92 6.26
CA TRP A 171 13.12 7.32 6.69
C TRP A 171 13.76 7.43 8.06
N ALA A 172 14.61 8.44 8.25
CA ALA A 172 15.09 8.83 9.56
C ALA A 172 13.95 9.44 10.40
N ASP A 173 14.20 9.59 11.71
CA ASP A 173 13.26 10.27 12.61
C ASP A 173 12.81 11.64 12.03
N GLY A 174 11.51 11.89 12.04
CA GLY A 174 10.87 13.10 11.51
C GLY A 174 10.88 13.28 9.99
N GLN A 175 11.62 12.45 9.22
CA GLN A 175 11.70 12.60 7.78
C GLN A 175 10.38 12.27 7.09
N LEU A 176 9.75 11.16 7.46
CA LEU A 176 8.48 10.74 6.87
C LEU A 176 7.38 11.76 7.16
N GLU A 177 7.33 12.25 8.38
CA GLU A 177 6.39 13.29 8.80
C GLU A 177 6.54 14.54 7.95
N GLY A 178 7.77 15.00 7.73
CA GLY A 178 8.04 16.16 6.86
C GLY A 178 7.59 15.93 5.43
N GLU A 179 7.78 14.75 4.87
CA GLU A 179 7.32 14.39 3.53
C GLU A 179 5.78 14.30 3.44
N MET A 180 5.13 13.85 4.50
CA MET A 180 3.67 13.84 4.60
C MET A 180 3.08 15.25 4.75
N GLU A 181 3.76 16.16 5.49
CA GLU A 181 3.33 17.55 5.65
C GLU A 181 3.27 18.33 4.32
N VAL A 182 4.11 17.97 3.36
CA VAL A 182 4.09 18.55 2.01
C VAL A 182 3.29 17.72 1.00
N ASP A 183 2.47 16.82 1.51
CA ASP A 183 1.57 15.96 0.74
C ASP A 183 2.30 15.04 -0.27
N HIS A 184 3.54 14.62 -0.02
CA HIS A 184 4.20 13.62 -0.87
C HIS A 184 3.59 12.24 -0.69
N TRP A 185 3.14 11.93 0.52
CA TRP A 185 2.56 10.65 0.91
C TRP A 185 1.22 10.81 1.59
N ILE A 186 0.37 9.84 1.39
CA ILE A 186 -0.86 9.65 2.15
C ILE A 186 -0.95 8.20 2.63
N LEU A 187 -1.66 7.96 3.73
CA LEU A 187 -1.92 6.61 4.21
C LEU A 187 -3.20 6.03 3.60
N SER A 188 -3.18 4.72 3.39
CA SER A 188 -4.34 3.94 3.04
C SER A 188 -4.34 2.65 3.85
N GLU A 189 -5.51 2.10 4.13
CA GLU A 189 -5.61 0.79 4.75
C GLU A 189 -4.91 -0.26 3.89
N LEU A 190 -4.18 -1.16 4.55
CA LEU A 190 -3.51 -2.26 3.88
C LEU A 190 -4.54 -3.29 3.43
N ASP A 191 -4.50 -3.65 2.15
CA ASP A 191 -5.31 -4.69 1.55
C ASP A 191 -4.41 -5.74 0.88
N SER A 192 -4.45 -6.95 1.40
CA SER A 192 -3.65 -8.06 0.87
C SER A 192 -4.00 -8.45 -0.57
N GLN A 193 -5.21 -8.15 -1.05
CA GLN A 193 -5.57 -8.35 -2.45
C GLN A 193 -4.78 -7.40 -3.35
N ILE A 194 -4.69 -6.13 -2.96
CA ILE A 194 -3.85 -5.16 -3.69
C ILE A 194 -2.39 -5.60 -3.67
N VAL A 195 -1.89 -6.14 -2.55
CA VAL A 195 -0.50 -6.59 -2.47
C VAL A 195 -0.21 -7.74 -3.42
N PHE A 196 -1.05 -8.78 -3.44
CA PHE A 196 -0.69 -10.06 -4.05
C PHE A 196 -1.42 -10.37 -5.36
N GLU A 197 -2.65 -9.88 -5.56
CA GLU A 197 -3.52 -10.31 -6.65
C GLU A 197 -3.59 -9.30 -7.78
N GLU A 198 -3.39 -8.00 -7.47
CA GLU A 198 -3.45 -6.97 -8.48
C GLU A 198 -2.18 -6.90 -9.35
N GLU A 199 -2.36 -6.59 -10.63
CA GLU A 199 -1.24 -6.23 -11.49
C GLU A 199 -0.56 -4.97 -10.99
N SER A 200 0.77 -4.89 -11.09
CA SER A 200 1.58 -3.78 -10.55
C SER A 200 1.10 -2.39 -10.97
N LYS A 201 0.58 -2.25 -12.21
CA LYS A 201 0.07 -0.98 -12.74
C LYS A 201 -1.24 -0.52 -12.09
N ASN A 202 -2.04 -1.49 -11.57
CA ASN A 202 -3.35 -1.23 -10.97
C ASN A 202 -3.27 -0.99 -9.46
N LYS A 203 -2.19 -1.43 -8.82
CA LYS A 203 -2.03 -1.33 -7.36
C LYS A 203 -2.10 0.11 -6.87
N TRP A 204 -1.38 1.02 -7.54
CA TRP A 204 -1.36 2.43 -7.09
C TRP A 204 -2.72 3.11 -7.22
N PRO A 205 -3.45 3.08 -8.36
CA PRO A 205 -4.75 3.74 -8.43
C PRO A 205 -5.75 3.19 -7.41
N GLN A 206 -5.76 1.88 -7.16
CA GLN A 206 -6.67 1.31 -6.15
C GLN A 206 -6.32 1.76 -4.73
N ALA A 207 -5.05 1.66 -4.33
CA ALA A 207 -4.62 2.13 -3.02
C ALA A 207 -4.83 3.64 -2.84
N TYR A 208 -4.64 4.42 -3.91
CA TYR A 208 -4.87 5.86 -3.89
C TYR A 208 -6.36 6.20 -3.72
N GLU A 209 -7.26 5.52 -4.42
CA GLU A 209 -8.72 5.68 -4.22
C GLU A 209 -9.15 5.29 -2.80
N ASN A 210 -8.60 4.22 -2.24
CA ASN A 210 -8.91 3.75 -0.89
C ASN A 210 -8.36 4.67 0.21
N SER A 211 -7.42 5.56 -0.10
CA SER A 211 -6.88 6.53 0.86
C SER A 211 -7.84 7.69 1.14
N PHE A 212 -8.84 7.89 0.30
CA PHE A 212 -9.88 8.89 0.54
C PHE A 212 -10.97 8.29 1.43
N ILE A 213 -11.26 8.94 2.55
CA ILE A 213 -12.36 8.55 3.42
C ILE A 213 -13.66 8.78 2.65
N ARG A 214 -14.36 7.71 2.31
CA ARG A 214 -15.74 7.80 1.83
C ARG A 214 -16.64 8.00 3.04
N LEU A 215 -17.07 9.24 3.26
CA LEU A 215 -18.09 9.58 4.25
C LEU A 215 -19.47 9.17 3.74
#